data_ffdca1ff735e7ab37d5cfd7e1657b07d
#
_entry.id   ffdca1ff735e7ab37d5cfd7e1657b07d
#
_cell.length_a   1.000
_cell.length_b   1.000
_cell.length_c   1.000
_cell.angle_alpha   90.00
_cell.angle_beta   90.00
_cell.angle_gamma   90.00
#
_symmetry.space_group_name_H-M   'P 1'
#
loop_
_entity.id
_entity.type
_entity.pdbx_description
1 polymer ?
#
loop_
_entity_poly.entity_id
_entity_poly.type
_entity_poly.pdbx_seq_one_letter_code
_entity_poly.pdbx_strand_id
1 'polypeptide(L)'
;LASLEFGEGFSTSEVTDMSGMFNGCRNLPGIDVSGFDTSKVTLTTSMFEKCSALMSLDVSSFDTSQVTNMRGMFRDCSSLTELDLSSFATAQVINFSNMLRDCKALKTVNVSSFDTSRATDMNYMFYRDESLESLDLDNFDTSRVATMESMFEGCSSLTELDISGFDMSNAWDTRSLFKDCSNLAKLELG
;
A
#
# COMPACT_ATOMS: atom_id res chain seq x y z
N LEU A 1 22.58 -1.20 2.73
CA LEU A 1 22.78 -0.08 1.83
C LEU A 1 22.42 1.21 2.59
N ALA A 2 23.33 2.19 2.63
CA ALA A 2 23.11 3.46 3.36
C ALA A 2 22.89 4.66 2.41
N SER A 3 23.29 4.52 1.16
CA SER A 3 23.00 5.45 0.06
C SER A 3 22.86 4.67 -1.23
N LEU A 4 22.15 5.23 -2.19
CA LEU A 4 21.97 4.68 -3.52
C LEU A 4 22.03 5.83 -4.53
N GLU A 5 22.85 5.66 -5.55
CA GLU A 5 22.94 6.59 -6.66
C GLU A 5 22.86 5.78 -7.97
N PHE A 6 22.10 6.30 -8.91
CA PHE A 6 22.00 5.69 -10.24
C PHE A 6 23.00 6.40 -11.17
N GLY A 7 23.86 5.63 -11.82
CA GLY A 7 24.88 6.16 -12.72
C GLY A 7 24.29 6.66 -14.05
N GLU A 8 25.11 7.42 -14.79
CA GLU A 8 24.78 7.83 -16.16
C GLU A 8 24.46 6.59 -17.02
N GLY A 9 23.32 6.59 -17.69
CA GLY A 9 22.86 5.48 -18.53
C GLY A 9 22.02 4.43 -17.80
N PHE A 10 21.75 4.58 -16.49
CA PHE A 10 20.72 3.76 -15.84
C PHE A 10 19.36 4.06 -16.48
N SER A 11 18.65 3.03 -16.90
CA SER A 11 17.32 3.14 -17.50
C SER A 11 16.46 1.97 -17.10
N THR A 12 15.18 2.24 -16.86
CA THR A 12 14.17 1.22 -16.55
C THR A 12 13.11 1.09 -17.66
N SER A 13 13.28 1.75 -18.81
CA SER A 13 12.28 1.84 -19.89
C SER A 13 11.86 0.50 -20.51
N GLU A 14 12.63 -0.57 -20.33
CA GLU A 14 12.29 -1.93 -20.79
C GLU A 14 11.91 -2.87 -19.64
N VAL A 15 11.87 -2.35 -18.40
CA VAL A 15 11.55 -3.18 -17.21
C VAL A 15 10.05 -3.39 -17.12
N THR A 16 9.65 -4.66 -17.01
CA THR A 16 8.23 -5.06 -16.84
C THR A 16 7.94 -5.61 -15.45
N ASP A 17 8.97 -6.00 -14.68
CA ASP A 17 8.84 -6.54 -13.34
C ASP A 17 9.87 -5.88 -12.42
N MET A 18 9.38 -5.11 -11.44
CA MET A 18 10.19 -4.48 -10.39
C MET A 18 10.01 -5.16 -9.03
N SER A 19 9.49 -6.39 -9.02
CA SER A 19 9.26 -7.12 -7.77
C SER A 19 10.55 -7.25 -6.96
N GLY A 20 10.47 -6.84 -5.69
CA GLY A 20 11.57 -6.94 -4.73
C GLY A 20 12.81 -6.09 -5.04
N MET A 21 12.75 -5.13 -5.95
CA MET A 21 13.95 -4.37 -6.40
C MET A 21 14.73 -3.76 -5.24
N PHE A 22 14.05 -3.27 -4.21
CA PHE A 22 14.68 -2.70 -3.01
C PHE A 22 14.36 -3.51 -1.74
N ASN A 23 13.82 -4.73 -1.88
CA ASN A 23 13.43 -5.54 -0.73
C ASN A 23 14.61 -5.73 0.23
N GLY A 24 14.37 -5.40 1.51
CA GLY A 24 15.37 -5.55 2.55
C GLY A 24 16.46 -4.48 2.58
N CYS A 25 16.33 -3.37 1.86
CA CYS A 25 17.24 -2.22 1.94
C CYS A 25 17.04 -1.45 3.27
N ARG A 26 17.24 -2.15 4.40
CA ARG A 26 16.85 -1.72 5.76
C ARG A 26 17.54 -0.47 6.27
N ASN A 27 18.66 -0.07 5.70
CA ASN A 27 19.46 1.06 6.17
C ASN A 27 19.41 2.25 5.19
N LEU A 28 18.50 2.23 4.21
CA LEU A 28 18.34 3.27 3.21
C LEU A 28 17.31 4.28 3.71
N PRO A 29 17.71 5.51 4.10
CA PRO A 29 16.81 6.49 4.71
C PRO A 29 15.92 7.21 3.69
N GLY A 30 16.30 7.19 2.43
CA GLY A 30 15.58 7.76 1.30
C GLY A 30 16.13 7.19 -0.01
N ILE A 31 15.33 7.27 -1.05
CA ILE A 31 15.71 6.84 -2.39
C ILE A 31 15.04 7.77 -3.41
N ASP A 32 15.83 8.27 -4.37
CA ASP A 32 15.32 9.02 -5.51
C ASP A 32 14.98 8.04 -6.64
N VAL A 33 13.70 7.92 -6.94
CA VAL A 33 13.17 7.09 -8.03
C VAL A 33 12.54 7.93 -9.13
N SER A 34 12.75 9.25 -9.13
CA SER A 34 12.15 10.17 -10.10
C SER A 34 12.57 9.90 -11.55
N GLY A 35 13.76 9.30 -11.73
CA GLY A 35 14.28 8.90 -13.05
C GLY A 35 13.76 7.54 -13.54
N PHE A 36 12.87 6.87 -12.82
CA PHE A 36 12.35 5.57 -13.24
C PHE A 36 11.24 5.74 -14.28
N ASP A 37 11.41 5.10 -15.43
CA ASP A 37 10.30 4.86 -16.36
C ASP A 37 9.62 3.55 -15.96
N THR A 38 8.39 3.66 -15.47
CA THR A 38 7.59 2.52 -15.02
C THR A 38 6.42 2.19 -15.96
N SER A 39 6.37 2.83 -17.14
CA SER A 39 5.25 2.72 -18.08
C SER A 39 4.98 1.30 -18.61
N LYS A 40 5.99 0.40 -18.54
CA LYS A 40 5.85 -1.01 -18.93
C LYS A 40 5.75 -1.96 -17.74
N VAL A 41 5.81 -1.44 -16.51
CA VAL A 41 5.84 -2.29 -15.31
C VAL A 41 4.46 -2.87 -15.03
N THR A 42 4.40 -4.18 -14.90
CA THR A 42 3.17 -4.92 -14.58
C THR A 42 3.16 -5.49 -13.17
N LEU A 43 4.31 -5.64 -12.53
CA LEU A 43 4.48 -6.20 -11.19
C LEU A 43 5.39 -5.30 -10.33
N THR A 44 4.89 -4.95 -9.13
CA THR A 44 5.64 -4.20 -8.11
C THR A 44 5.64 -4.91 -6.76
N THR A 45 5.41 -6.24 -6.78
CA THR A 45 5.32 -7.06 -5.57
C THR A 45 6.56 -6.86 -4.69
N SER A 46 6.34 -6.47 -3.42
CA SER A 46 7.43 -6.32 -2.44
C SER A 46 8.56 -5.35 -2.87
N MET A 47 8.31 -4.39 -3.76
CA MET A 47 9.36 -3.54 -4.33
C MET A 47 10.17 -2.81 -3.28
N PHE A 48 9.53 -2.26 -2.24
CA PHE A 48 10.17 -1.57 -1.11
C PHE A 48 10.02 -2.34 0.21
N GLU A 49 9.63 -3.62 0.17
CA GLU A 49 9.41 -4.41 1.39
C GLU A 49 10.65 -4.39 2.29
N LYS A 50 10.43 -4.15 3.58
CA LYS A 50 11.51 -4.09 4.60
C LYS A 50 12.55 -2.97 4.40
N CYS A 51 12.18 -1.89 3.72
CA CYS A 51 12.96 -0.65 3.73
C CYS A 51 12.72 0.10 5.06
N SER A 52 13.10 -0.52 6.17
CA SER A 52 12.66 -0.10 7.51
C SER A 52 13.24 1.24 7.99
N ALA A 53 14.32 1.75 7.38
CA ALA A 53 14.85 3.09 7.66
C ALA A 53 14.30 4.17 6.72
N LEU A 54 13.48 3.81 5.73
CA LEU A 54 12.93 4.76 4.75
C LEU A 54 11.96 5.72 5.45
N MET A 55 12.31 7.01 5.50
CA MET A 55 11.53 8.04 6.19
C MET A 55 10.59 8.78 5.27
N SER A 56 10.94 8.88 4.00
CA SER A 56 10.13 9.50 2.94
C SER A 56 10.38 8.82 1.60
N LEU A 57 9.38 8.80 0.76
CA LEU A 57 9.47 8.25 -0.59
C LEU A 57 8.53 9.01 -1.52
N ASP A 58 9.07 9.60 -2.58
CA ASP A 58 8.30 10.22 -3.64
C ASP A 58 8.16 9.23 -4.81
N VAL A 59 6.94 8.78 -5.05
CA VAL A 59 6.55 7.89 -6.15
C VAL A 59 5.60 8.56 -7.14
N SER A 60 5.52 9.89 -7.10
CA SER A 60 4.59 10.66 -7.96
C SER A 60 4.88 10.52 -9.46
N SER A 61 6.14 10.15 -9.81
CA SER A 61 6.55 9.88 -11.20
C SER A 61 6.15 8.50 -11.72
N PHE A 62 5.66 7.60 -10.85
CA PHE A 62 5.35 6.23 -11.27
C PHE A 62 4.08 6.18 -12.13
N ASP A 63 4.20 5.64 -13.33
CA ASP A 63 3.07 5.16 -14.11
C ASP A 63 2.74 3.73 -13.67
N THR A 64 1.62 3.58 -12.98
CA THR A 64 1.16 2.27 -12.48
C THR A 64 -0.01 1.71 -13.30
N SER A 65 -0.34 2.32 -14.44
CA SER A 65 -1.51 1.97 -15.25
C SER A 65 -1.54 0.53 -15.77
N GLN A 66 -0.36 -0.11 -15.87
CA GLN A 66 -0.23 -1.51 -16.30
C GLN A 66 -0.03 -2.47 -15.12
N VAL A 67 0.10 -1.96 -13.89
CA VAL A 67 0.37 -2.82 -12.72
C VAL A 67 -0.84 -3.64 -12.33
N THR A 68 -0.63 -4.95 -12.21
CA THR A 68 -1.69 -5.90 -11.83
C THR A 68 -1.55 -6.43 -10.42
N ASN A 69 -0.37 -6.29 -9.79
CA ASN A 69 -0.09 -6.83 -8.47
C ASN A 69 0.81 -5.88 -7.67
N MET A 70 0.25 -5.34 -6.58
CA MET A 70 0.94 -4.44 -5.62
C MET A 70 1.18 -5.10 -4.26
N ARG A 71 1.09 -6.45 -4.18
CA ARG A 71 1.25 -7.17 -2.92
C ARG A 71 2.53 -6.77 -2.19
N GLY A 72 2.39 -6.31 -0.94
CA GLY A 72 3.51 -6.01 -0.06
C GLY A 72 4.43 -4.89 -0.54
N MET A 73 4.01 -4.03 -1.49
CA MET A 73 4.89 -3.04 -2.13
C MET A 73 5.66 -2.20 -1.12
N PHE A 74 5.02 -1.79 -0.02
CA PHE A 74 5.62 -0.97 1.05
C PHE A 74 5.65 -1.70 2.41
N ARG A 75 5.44 -3.03 2.43
CA ARG A 75 5.39 -3.80 3.66
C ARG A 75 6.65 -3.60 4.50
N ASP A 76 6.48 -3.45 5.82
CA ASP A 76 7.59 -3.25 6.78
C ASP A 76 8.43 -1.97 6.50
N CYS A 77 7.89 -0.93 5.84
CA CYS A 77 8.48 0.40 5.76
C CYS A 77 8.20 1.16 7.07
N SER A 78 8.73 0.65 8.18
CA SER A 78 8.30 1.00 9.54
C SER A 78 8.67 2.41 10.00
N SER A 79 9.53 3.14 9.29
CA SER A 79 9.89 4.55 9.57
C SER A 79 9.19 5.56 8.65
N LEU A 80 8.44 5.10 7.66
CA LEU A 80 7.70 5.97 6.73
C LEU A 80 6.55 6.64 7.48
N THR A 81 6.50 7.98 7.46
CA THR A 81 5.52 8.75 8.25
C THR A 81 4.31 9.19 7.44
N GLU A 82 4.49 9.38 6.15
CA GLU A 82 3.45 9.78 5.20
C GLU A 82 3.76 9.19 3.82
N LEU A 83 2.71 8.89 3.06
CA LEU A 83 2.83 8.34 1.72
C LEU A 83 1.70 8.85 0.84
N ASP A 84 2.05 9.57 -0.22
CA ASP A 84 1.08 10.03 -1.21
C ASP A 84 1.07 9.08 -2.41
N LEU A 85 -0.05 8.40 -2.61
CA LEU A 85 -0.30 7.49 -3.73
C LEU A 85 -1.38 8.03 -4.68
N SER A 86 -1.71 9.33 -4.60
CA SER A 86 -2.75 9.94 -5.43
C SER A 86 -2.45 9.93 -6.93
N SER A 87 -1.18 9.69 -7.32
CA SER A 87 -0.79 9.50 -8.72
C SER A 87 -1.01 8.06 -9.24
N PHE A 88 -1.29 7.09 -8.35
CA PHE A 88 -1.38 5.69 -8.75
C PHE A 88 -2.67 5.39 -9.52
N ALA A 89 -2.53 4.85 -10.72
CA ALA A 89 -3.62 4.28 -11.51
C ALA A 89 -3.74 2.79 -11.19
N THR A 90 -4.79 2.37 -10.46
CA THR A 90 -4.91 1.02 -9.93
C THR A 90 -6.00 0.17 -10.57
N ALA A 91 -6.64 0.66 -11.63
CA ALA A 91 -7.75 -0.04 -12.30
C ALA A 91 -7.42 -1.45 -12.83
N GLN A 92 -6.14 -1.82 -12.96
CA GLN A 92 -5.71 -3.15 -13.36
C GLN A 92 -5.29 -4.03 -12.17
N VAL A 93 -5.19 -3.48 -10.97
CA VAL A 93 -4.66 -4.19 -9.80
C VAL A 93 -5.68 -5.19 -9.27
N ILE A 94 -5.26 -6.43 -9.12
CA ILE A 94 -6.08 -7.54 -8.60
C ILE A 94 -5.72 -7.85 -7.15
N ASN A 95 -4.47 -7.59 -6.74
CA ASN A 95 -3.97 -7.98 -5.43
C ASN A 95 -3.29 -6.78 -4.73
N PHE A 96 -3.91 -6.34 -3.61
CA PHE A 96 -3.39 -5.32 -2.69
C PHE A 96 -2.90 -5.90 -1.36
N SER A 97 -2.89 -7.24 -1.21
CA SER A 97 -2.60 -7.85 0.08
C SER A 97 -1.25 -7.40 0.65
N ASN A 98 -1.23 -7.12 1.95
CA ASN A 98 -0.04 -6.66 2.68
C ASN A 98 0.60 -5.36 2.16
N MET A 99 -0.06 -4.56 1.30
CA MET A 99 0.58 -3.46 0.58
C MET A 99 1.28 -2.46 1.50
N LEU A 100 0.67 -2.10 2.61
CA LEU A 100 1.18 -1.16 3.62
C LEU A 100 1.49 -1.84 4.96
N ARG A 101 1.29 -3.15 5.06
CA ARG A 101 1.44 -3.91 6.30
C ARG A 101 2.69 -3.55 7.09
N ASP A 102 2.55 -3.33 8.40
CA ASP A 102 3.62 -3.00 9.35
C ASP A 102 4.37 -1.68 9.02
N CYS A 103 3.71 -0.70 8.38
CA CYS A 103 4.19 0.68 8.24
C CYS A 103 3.91 1.46 9.53
N LYS A 104 4.51 1.06 10.65
CA LYS A 104 4.14 1.43 12.01
C LYS A 104 4.18 2.91 12.33
N ALA A 105 5.02 3.69 11.65
CA ALA A 105 5.12 5.14 11.84
C ALA A 105 4.20 5.93 10.90
N LEU A 106 3.51 5.25 9.96
CA LEU A 106 2.68 5.88 8.95
C LEU A 106 1.46 6.53 9.59
N LYS A 107 1.37 7.87 9.51
CA LYS A 107 0.27 8.66 10.06
C LYS A 107 -0.82 8.90 9.06
N THR A 108 -0.41 9.16 7.82
CA THR A 108 -1.33 9.45 6.71
C THR A 108 -0.91 8.74 5.45
N VAL A 109 -1.89 8.22 4.72
CA VAL A 109 -1.72 7.70 3.37
C VAL A 109 -2.82 8.22 2.48
N ASN A 110 -2.45 8.71 1.29
CA ASN A 110 -3.42 9.19 0.32
C ASN A 110 -3.66 8.12 -0.75
N VAL A 111 -4.82 7.50 -0.72
CA VAL A 111 -5.29 6.47 -1.66
C VAL A 111 -6.51 6.93 -2.46
N SER A 112 -6.73 8.24 -2.56
CA SER A 112 -7.93 8.83 -3.18
C SER A 112 -8.08 8.54 -4.68
N SER A 113 -7.01 8.13 -5.36
CA SER A 113 -7.03 7.74 -6.78
C SER A 113 -7.32 6.25 -7.01
N PHE A 114 -7.37 5.43 -5.93
CA PHE A 114 -7.46 3.99 -6.10
C PHE A 114 -8.80 3.59 -6.71
N ASP A 115 -8.73 2.90 -7.84
CA ASP A 115 -9.82 2.11 -8.39
C ASP A 115 -9.59 0.65 -8.00
N THR A 116 -10.42 0.14 -7.11
CA THR A 116 -10.30 -1.22 -6.58
C THR A 116 -11.32 -2.20 -7.17
N SER A 117 -12.03 -1.79 -8.23
CA SER A 117 -13.11 -2.57 -8.85
C SER A 117 -12.70 -3.95 -9.39
N ARG A 118 -11.40 -4.20 -9.56
CA ARG A 118 -10.85 -5.51 -9.94
C ARG A 118 -10.18 -6.26 -8.80
N ALA A 119 -10.08 -5.66 -7.63
CA ALA A 119 -9.40 -6.27 -6.49
C ALA A 119 -10.13 -7.53 -6.01
N THR A 120 -9.37 -8.57 -5.71
CA THR A 120 -9.89 -9.83 -5.14
C THR A 120 -9.27 -10.16 -3.79
N ASP A 121 -8.13 -9.56 -3.44
CA ASP A 121 -7.38 -9.82 -2.22
C ASP A 121 -6.87 -8.50 -1.61
N MET A 122 -7.40 -8.18 -0.41
CA MET A 122 -7.02 -7.04 0.41
C MET A 122 -6.55 -7.47 1.81
N ASN A 123 -6.17 -8.76 1.98
CA ASN A 123 -5.71 -9.26 3.28
C ASN A 123 -4.54 -8.43 3.80
N TYR A 124 -4.60 -8.05 5.08
CA TYR A 124 -3.51 -7.37 5.77
C TYR A 124 -3.07 -6.04 5.12
N MET A 125 -3.91 -5.37 4.32
CA MET A 125 -3.50 -4.20 3.53
C MET A 125 -2.93 -3.08 4.41
N PHE A 126 -3.56 -2.81 5.56
CA PHE A 126 -3.16 -1.80 6.56
C PHE A 126 -2.82 -2.44 7.92
N TYR A 127 -2.46 -3.72 7.93
CA TYR A 127 -2.21 -4.48 9.16
C TYR A 127 -1.09 -3.85 9.99
N ARG A 128 -1.38 -3.53 11.26
CA ARG A 128 -0.45 -2.94 12.24
C ARG A 128 0.18 -1.62 11.78
N ASP A 129 -0.57 -0.80 11.06
CA ASP A 129 -0.23 0.59 10.82
C ASP A 129 -0.63 1.38 12.08
N GLU A 130 0.17 1.16 13.13
CA GLU A 130 -0.16 1.52 14.53
C GLU A 130 -0.34 3.05 14.72
N SER A 131 0.29 3.87 13.88
CA SER A 131 0.23 5.34 13.95
C SER A 131 -0.79 5.96 12.99
N LEU A 132 -1.51 5.17 12.19
CA LEU A 132 -2.45 5.68 11.20
C LEU A 132 -3.61 6.41 11.88
N GLU A 133 -3.73 7.73 11.63
CA GLU A 133 -4.67 8.61 12.33
C GLU A 133 -6.01 8.72 11.62
N SER A 134 -5.99 8.64 10.29
CA SER A 134 -7.18 8.70 9.43
C SER A 134 -7.00 7.93 8.15
N LEU A 135 -8.09 7.47 7.56
CA LEU A 135 -8.08 6.73 6.30
C LEU A 135 -9.38 6.99 5.56
N ASP A 136 -9.28 7.52 4.35
CA ASP A 136 -10.40 7.76 3.45
C ASP A 136 -10.47 6.62 2.42
N LEU A 137 -11.58 5.89 2.42
CA LEU A 137 -11.84 4.74 1.56
C LEU A 137 -13.13 4.89 0.74
N ASP A 138 -13.65 6.10 0.59
CA ASP A 138 -14.90 6.36 -0.12
C ASP A 138 -14.90 5.86 -1.57
N ASN A 139 -13.70 5.77 -2.17
CA ASN A 139 -13.49 5.30 -3.55
C ASN A 139 -13.30 3.78 -3.68
N PHE A 140 -13.29 3.03 -2.56
CA PHE A 140 -13.04 1.59 -2.62
C PHE A 140 -14.28 0.81 -3.05
N ASP A 141 -14.19 0.12 -4.17
CA ASP A 141 -15.15 -0.90 -4.61
C ASP A 141 -14.66 -2.28 -4.13
N THR A 142 -15.39 -2.86 -3.19
CA THR A 142 -15.07 -4.18 -2.63
C THR A 142 -15.95 -5.30 -3.18
N SER A 143 -16.78 -5.03 -4.18
CA SER A 143 -17.76 -5.97 -4.72
C SER A 143 -17.16 -7.29 -5.27
N ARG A 144 -15.86 -7.30 -5.58
CA ARG A 144 -15.13 -8.50 -6.03
C ARG A 144 -14.16 -9.05 -5.01
N VAL A 145 -14.01 -8.38 -3.85
CA VAL A 145 -13.03 -8.79 -2.85
C VAL A 145 -13.49 -10.06 -2.16
N ALA A 146 -12.69 -11.09 -2.29
CA ALA A 146 -12.96 -12.39 -1.69
C ALA A 146 -12.48 -12.50 -0.24
N THR A 147 -11.45 -11.71 0.11
CA THR A 147 -10.80 -11.82 1.42
C THR A 147 -10.22 -10.49 1.86
N MET A 148 -10.53 -10.12 3.11
CA MET A 148 -10.08 -8.91 3.83
C MET A 148 -9.58 -9.27 5.23
N GLU A 149 -9.02 -10.50 5.39
CA GLU A 149 -8.49 -10.95 6.69
C GLU A 149 -7.54 -9.91 7.26
N SER A 150 -7.80 -9.49 8.51
CA SER A 150 -6.93 -8.58 9.26
C SER A 150 -6.59 -7.26 8.55
N MET A 151 -7.45 -6.77 7.63
CA MET A 151 -7.13 -5.61 6.79
C MET A 151 -6.75 -4.37 7.62
N PHE A 152 -7.42 -4.16 8.76
CA PHE A 152 -7.19 -3.03 9.67
C PHE A 152 -6.70 -3.48 11.06
N GLU A 153 -6.37 -4.78 11.25
CA GLU A 153 -5.94 -5.28 12.57
C GLU A 153 -4.74 -4.50 13.08
N GLY A 154 -4.84 -3.96 14.31
CA GLY A 154 -3.76 -3.23 14.96
C GLY A 154 -3.58 -1.79 14.50
N CYS A 155 -4.50 -1.20 13.72
CA CYS A 155 -4.54 0.24 13.44
C CYS A 155 -4.98 1.00 14.69
N SER A 156 -4.12 1.00 15.71
CA SER A 156 -4.47 1.41 17.07
C SER A 156 -4.68 2.92 17.23
N SER A 157 -4.22 3.76 16.31
CA SER A 157 -4.43 5.20 16.33
C SER A 157 -5.68 5.68 15.58
N LEU A 158 -6.32 4.82 14.77
CA LEU A 158 -7.58 5.17 14.11
C LEU A 158 -8.68 5.41 15.16
N THR A 159 -9.32 6.57 15.10
CA THR A 159 -10.44 6.93 15.97
C THR A 159 -11.81 6.78 15.29
N GLU A 160 -11.84 6.90 13.98
CA GLU A 160 -13.01 6.69 13.15
C GLU A 160 -12.65 5.99 11.85
N LEU A 161 -13.56 5.21 11.31
CA LEU A 161 -13.44 4.56 10.03
C LEU A 161 -14.83 4.41 9.41
N ASP A 162 -14.96 4.88 8.17
CA ASP A 162 -16.16 4.69 7.36
C ASP A 162 -15.89 3.63 6.29
N ILE A 163 -16.61 2.53 6.35
CA ILE A 163 -16.65 1.50 5.33
C ILE A 163 -18.09 1.21 4.90
N SER A 164 -18.99 2.19 5.03
CA SER A 164 -20.40 2.05 4.63
C SER A 164 -20.55 1.76 3.13
N GLY A 165 -19.55 2.12 2.32
CA GLY A 165 -19.49 1.78 0.90
C GLY A 165 -19.03 0.35 0.58
N PHE A 166 -18.58 -0.43 1.58
CA PHE A 166 -18.04 -1.77 1.30
C PHE A 166 -19.15 -2.78 1.02
N ASP A 167 -19.05 -3.47 -0.11
CA ASP A 167 -19.85 -4.64 -0.44
C ASP A 167 -19.14 -5.91 0.05
N MET A 168 -19.71 -6.53 1.08
CA MET A 168 -19.19 -7.77 1.68
C MET A 168 -19.79 -9.04 1.07
N SER A 169 -20.63 -8.93 0.04
CA SER A 169 -21.41 -10.07 -0.49
C SER A 169 -20.56 -11.22 -1.06
N ASN A 170 -19.36 -10.90 -1.56
CA ASN A 170 -18.40 -11.89 -2.07
C ASN A 170 -17.30 -12.23 -1.08
N ALA A 171 -17.22 -11.53 0.06
CA ALA A 171 -16.17 -11.76 1.05
C ALA A 171 -16.46 -13.01 1.88
N TRP A 172 -15.63 -14.02 1.75
CA TRP A 172 -15.71 -15.25 2.55
C TRP A 172 -14.77 -15.24 3.76
N ASP A 173 -13.84 -14.30 3.83
CA ASP A 173 -12.90 -14.18 4.95
C ASP A 173 -12.72 -12.71 5.36
N THR A 174 -13.24 -12.39 6.54
CA THR A 174 -13.14 -11.07 7.19
C THR A 174 -12.63 -11.23 8.62
N ARG A 175 -11.95 -12.34 8.93
CA ARG A 175 -11.42 -12.60 10.27
C ARG A 175 -10.52 -11.47 10.73
N SER A 176 -10.66 -11.10 11.99
CA SER A 176 -9.83 -10.08 12.64
C SER A 176 -9.83 -8.71 11.97
N LEU A 177 -10.86 -8.38 11.16
CA LEU A 177 -10.89 -7.18 10.31
C LEU A 177 -10.52 -5.90 11.08
N PHE A 178 -11.05 -5.74 12.31
CA PHE A 178 -10.82 -4.58 13.20
C PHE A 178 -10.15 -4.96 14.52
N LYS A 179 -9.56 -6.15 14.61
CA LYS A 179 -8.95 -6.62 15.86
C LYS A 179 -7.84 -5.66 16.28
N ASP A 180 -7.77 -5.35 17.58
CA ASP A 180 -6.77 -4.46 18.18
C ASP A 180 -6.77 -3.01 17.64
N CYS A 181 -7.87 -2.55 16.99
CA CYS A 181 -8.12 -1.13 16.70
C CYS A 181 -8.57 -0.43 18.01
N SER A 182 -7.66 -0.31 18.98
CA SER A 182 -7.99 -0.01 20.38
C SER A 182 -8.59 1.39 20.63
N ASN A 183 -8.38 2.36 19.74
CA ASN A 183 -8.93 3.70 19.84
C ASN A 183 -10.11 3.94 18.89
N LEU A 184 -10.55 2.95 18.14
CA LEU A 184 -11.66 3.10 17.19
C LEU A 184 -12.97 3.32 17.95
N ALA A 185 -13.45 4.57 17.95
CA ALA A 185 -14.65 5.00 18.67
C ALA A 185 -15.87 5.12 17.74
N LYS A 186 -15.63 5.31 16.44
CA LYS A 186 -16.68 5.40 15.43
C LYS A 186 -16.37 4.48 14.26
N LEU A 187 -17.30 3.58 13.95
CA LEU A 187 -17.24 2.69 12.81
C LEU A 187 -18.57 2.76 12.07
N GLU A 188 -18.53 3.17 10.78
CA GLU A 188 -19.70 3.18 9.91
C GLU A 188 -19.66 1.96 9.00
N LEU A 189 -20.75 1.18 9.01
CA LEU A 189 -20.95 -0.02 8.20
C LEU A 189 -22.18 0.18 7.31
N GLY A 190 -22.12 -0.35 6.07
CA GLY A 190 -23.25 -0.33 5.14
C GLY A 190 -24.36 -1.34 5.46
#